data_99a4cbfd7855005fd886044c0c71a41d
#
_entry.id   99a4cbfd7855005fd886044c0c71a41d
#
_cell.length_a   1.000
_cell.length_b   1.000
_cell.length_c   1.000
_cell.angle_alpha   90.00
_cell.angle_beta   90.00
_cell.angle_gamma   90.00
#
_symmetry.space_group_name_H-M   'P 1'
#
loop_
_entity.id
_entity.type
_entity.pdbx_description
1 polymer ?
#
loop_
_entity_poly.entity_id
_entity_poly.type
_entity_poly.pdbx_seq_one_letter_code
_entity_poly.pdbx_strand_id
1 'polypeptide(L)'
;MTQAPLMDRIHITEDYDVPRVINGGWQLSAGHALERPLDLADASRAFNRLIDMGFDTFDCADIYTGVEDFFGGIIRERRKAGLRLPQIHTKFVPDLNDLANVTPAYIENIITRSLRRLGVERLDAVQFHWWDYSVPGMV
;
A
#
# COMPACT_ATOMS: atom_id res chain seq x y z
N MET A 1 17.15 17.44 -21.51
CA MET A 1 15.71 17.80 -21.59
C MET A 1 14.99 17.00 -20.53
N THR A 2 14.57 17.62 -19.45
CA THR A 2 13.70 16.99 -18.45
C THR A 2 12.33 16.81 -19.10
N GLN A 3 11.97 15.55 -19.34
CA GLN A 3 10.63 15.21 -19.80
C GLN A 3 9.64 15.67 -18.70
N ALA A 4 8.63 16.44 -19.09
CA ALA A 4 7.58 16.86 -18.16
C ALA A 4 6.98 15.60 -17.49
N PRO A 5 6.63 15.65 -16.21
CA PRO A 5 6.01 14.50 -15.56
C PRO A 5 4.74 14.11 -16.31
N LEU A 6 4.62 12.83 -16.64
CA LEU A 6 3.46 12.29 -17.39
C LEU A 6 2.14 12.46 -16.63
N MET A 7 2.19 12.74 -15.32
CA MET A 7 1.03 12.89 -14.43
C MET A 7 1.23 14.09 -13.50
N ASP A 8 0.21 14.93 -13.39
CA ASP A 8 0.15 15.98 -12.38
C ASP A 8 0.20 15.41 -10.97
N ARG A 9 0.94 16.07 -10.09
CA ARG A 9 1.09 15.67 -8.69
C ARG A 9 0.51 16.72 -7.75
N ILE A 10 0.10 16.27 -6.57
CA ILE A 10 -0.45 17.10 -5.50
C ILE A 10 0.45 16.93 -4.28
N HIS A 11 0.86 18.03 -3.67
CA HIS A 11 1.53 18.01 -2.38
C HIS A 11 0.54 17.71 -1.26
N ILE A 12 0.81 16.65 -0.50
CA ILE A 12 0.09 16.32 0.72
C ILE A 12 0.74 17.04 1.91
N THR A 13 2.07 17.08 1.91
CA THR A 13 2.90 17.87 2.83
C THR A 13 3.98 18.61 2.03
N GLU A 14 4.79 19.43 2.72
CA GLU A 14 5.93 20.11 2.08
C GLU A 14 6.87 19.14 1.38
N ASP A 15 7.11 17.97 1.98
CA ASP A 15 8.08 16.96 1.52
C ASP A 15 7.45 15.73 0.88
N TYR A 16 6.12 15.69 0.73
CA TYR A 16 5.42 14.50 0.24
C TYR A 16 4.35 14.85 -0.78
N ASP A 17 4.52 14.34 -1.98
CA ASP A 17 3.57 14.50 -3.08
C ASP A 17 3.10 13.16 -3.64
N VAL A 18 1.95 13.16 -4.26
CA VAL A 18 1.34 11.99 -4.91
C VAL A 18 0.75 12.36 -6.26
N PRO A 19 0.65 11.44 -7.22
CA PRO A 19 -0.08 11.69 -8.46
C PRO A 19 -1.56 11.94 -8.15
N ARG A 20 -2.24 12.68 -9.03
CA ARG A 20 -3.68 12.97 -8.86
C ARG A 20 -4.56 11.73 -8.89
N VAL A 21 -4.05 10.61 -9.39
CA VAL A 21 -4.72 9.31 -9.39
C VAL A 21 -3.88 8.31 -8.60
N ILE A 22 -4.48 7.73 -7.57
CA ILE A 22 -3.93 6.63 -6.77
C ILE A 22 -4.64 5.35 -7.18
N ASN A 23 -3.89 4.32 -7.52
CA ASN A 23 -4.44 3.04 -7.96
C ASN A 23 -4.67 2.11 -6.77
N GLY A 24 -5.86 1.51 -6.68
CA GLY A 24 -6.19 0.57 -5.62
C GLY A 24 -5.56 -0.80 -5.81
N GLY A 25 -5.12 -1.41 -4.70
CA GLY A 25 -4.58 -2.77 -4.66
C GLY A 25 -5.56 -3.84 -4.19
N TRP A 26 -6.77 -3.48 -3.80
CA TRP A 26 -7.73 -4.40 -3.20
C TRP A 26 -8.06 -5.63 -4.09
N GLN A 27 -8.18 -5.44 -5.40
CA GLN A 27 -8.47 -6.49 -6.36
C GLN A 27 -7.35 -7.53 -6.49
N LEU A 28 -6.14 -7.22 -6.01
CA LEU A 28 -5.01 -8.16 -5.95
C LEU A 28 -5.10 -9.11 -4.75
N SER A 29 -5.99 -8.83 -3.79
CA SER A 29 -6.13 -9.64 -2.58
C SER A 29 -6.63 -11.03 -2.90
N ALA A 30 -5.99 -12.06 -2.35
CA ALA A 30 -6.47 -13.42 -2.43
C ALA A 30 -7.87 -13.52 -1.81
N GLY A 31 -8.83 -14.08 -2.53
CA GLY A 31 -10.24 -14.11 -2.14
C GLY A 31 -11.11 -13.04 -2.79
N HIS A 32 -10.53 -12.02 -3.41
CA HIS A 32 -11.24 -11.06 -4.25
C HIS A 32 -10.96 -11.27 -5.75
N ALA A 33 -10.13 -12.27 -6.07
CA ALA A 33 -9.88 -12.66 -7.45
C ALA A 33 -11.18 -13.13 -8.10
N LEU A 34 -11.67 -12.38 -9.08
CA LEU A 34 -12.82 -12.72 -9.90
C LEU A 34 -12.57 -14.07 -10.58
N GLU A 35 -13.55 -14.94 -10.66
CA GLU A 35 -13.68 -16.19 -11.42
C GLU A 35 -12.41 -17.01 -11.79
N ARG A 36 -11.21 -16.43 -11.75
CA ARG A 36 -9.92 -17.09 -12.04
C ARG A 36 -8.79 -16.52 -11.22
N PRO A 37 -7.76 -17.33 -10.89
CA PRO A 37 -6.57 -16.86 -10.22
C PRO A 37 -5.91 -15.70 -10.99
N LEU A 38 -5.48 -14.68 -10.25
CA LEU A 38 -4.73 -13.56 -10.83
C LEU A 38 -3.31 -14.03 -11.22
N ASP A 39 -2.89 -13.71 -12.44
CA ASP A 39 -1.47 -13.85 -12.83
C ASP A 39 -0.66 -12.71 -12.20
N LEU A 40 0.02 -13.02 -11.08
CA LEU A 40 0.83 -12.04 -10.35
C LEU A 40 2.03 -11.53 -11.16
N ALA A 41 2.56 -12.32 -12.08
CA ALA A 41 3.67 -11.88 -12.94
C ALA A 41 3.16 -10.86 -13.97
N ASP A 42 1.98 -11.07 -14.52
CA ASP A 42 1.35 -10.13 -15.45
C ASP A 42 0.93 -8.84 -14.71
N ALA A 43 0.34 -8.98 -13.53
CA ALA A 43 0.03 -7.85 -12.66
C ALA A 43 1.30 -7.04 -12.33
N SER A 44 2.41 -7.69 -11.96
CA SER A 44 3.68 -7.03 -11.68
C SER A 44 4.18 -6.22 -12.89
N ARG A 45 4.10 -6.78 -14.10
CA ARG A 45 4.46 -6.06 -15.33
C ARG A 45 3.58 -4.82 -15.55
N ALA A 46 2.28 -4.94 -15.31
CA ALA A 46 1.34 -3.82 -15.44
C ALA A 46 1.62 -2.71 -14.43
N PHE A 47 1.82 -3.06 -13.16
CA PHE A 47 2.14 -2.09 -12.11
C PHE A 47 3.49 -1.40 -12.35
N ASN A 48 4.51 -2.12 -12.83
CA ASN A 48 5.78 -1.51 -13.20
C ASN A 48 5.60 -0.46 -14.31
N ARG A 49 4.78 -0.73 -15.33
CA ARG A 49 4.46 0.27 -16.37
C ARG A 49 3.75 1.49 -15.79
N LEU A 50 2.80 1.31 -14.87
CA LEU A 50 2.13 2.42 -14.20
C LEU A 50 3.14 3.31 -13.46
N ILE A 51 4.08 2.71 -12.71
CA ILE A 51 5.13 3.44 -12.00
C ILE A 51 5.98 4.25 -12.98
N ASP A 52 6.39 3.64 -14.10
CA ASP A 52 7.21 4.31 -15.12
C ASP A 52 6.46 5.46 -15.83
N MET A 53 5.15 5.40 -15.89
CA MET A 53 4.27 6.45 -16.39
C MET A 53 3.97 7.56 -15.37
N GLY A 54 4.44 7.43 -14.11
CA GLY A 54 4.21 8.41 -13.05
C GLY A 54 2.99 8.13 -12.16
N PHE A 55 2.24 7.01 -12.39
CA PHE A 55 1.21 6.52 -11.49
C PHE A 55 1.86 5.62 -10.43
N ASP A 56 2.65 6.21 -9.58
CA ASP A 56 3.56 5.52 -8.68
C ASP A 56 3.06 5.40 -7.24
N THR A 57 1.81 5.74 -6.97
CA THR A 57 1.21 5.63 -5.65
C THR A 57 0.04 4.64 -5.68
N PHE A 58 0.03 3.72 -4.72
CA PHE A 58 -0.94 2.62 -4.65
C PHE A 58 -1.58 2.54 -3.28
N ASP A 59 -2.90 2.38 -3.26
CA ASP A 59 -3.67 2.13 -2.04
C ASP A 59 -3.61 0.64 -1.69
N CYS A 60 -3.23 0.34 -0.47
CA CYS A 60 -3.11 -0.99 0.08
C CYS A 60 -3.79 -1.06 1.46
N ALA A 61 -3.80 -2.22 2.10
CA ALA A 61 -4.15 -2.40 3.49
C ALA A 61 -3.47 -3.64 4.06
N ASP A 62 -3.24 -3.65 5.36
CA ASP A 62 -2.65 -4.78 6.09
C ASP A 62 -3.50 -6.05 6.01
N ILE A 63 -4.84 -5.89 5.84
CA ILE A 63 -5.80 -6.98 5.69
C ILE A 63 -5.95 -7.49 4.24
N TYR A 64 -5.40 -6.81 3.24
CA TYR A 64 -5.45 -7.30 1.86
C TYR A 64 -4.46 -8.45 1.69
N THR A 65 -4.97 -9.68 1.74
CA THR A 65 -4.13 -10.88 1.75
C THR A 65 -3.17 -10.94 0.56
N GLY A 66 -1.87 -10.93 0.85
CA GLY A 66 -0.78 -11.04 -0.13
C GLY A 66 -0.43 -9.74 -0.86
N VAL A 67 -1.19 -8.66 -0.70
CA VAL A 67 -1.00 -7.43 -1.50
C VAL A 67 0.22 -6.64 -1.04
N GLU A 68 0.45 -6.52 0.28
CA GLU A 68 1.68 -5.89 0.78
C GLU A 68 2.94 -6.66 0.35
N ASP A 69 2.90 -8.00 0.37
CA ASP A 69 4.01 -8.84 -0.13
C ASP A 69 4.22 -8.67 -1.64
N PHE A 70 3.15 -8.53 -2.42
CA PHE A 70 3.22 -8.26 -3.86
C PHE A 70 3.93 -6.93 -4.14
N PHE A 71 3.53 -5.84 -3.50
CA PHE A 71 4.21 -4.55 -3.64
C PHE A 71 5.63 -4.58 -3.08
N GLY A 72 5.88 -5.31 -2.00
CA GLY A 72 7.21 -5.56 -1.46
C GLY A 72 8.13 -6.22 -2.49
N GLY A 73 7.61 -7.14 -3.29
CA GLY A 73 8.31 -7.73 -4.44
C GLY A 73 8.73 -6.68 -5.46
N ILE A 74 7.80 -5.85 -5.90
CA ILE A 74 8.07 -4.75 -6.85
C ILE A 74 9.12 -3.78 -6.29
N ILE A 75 8.99 -3.38 -5.02
CA ILE A 75 9.95 -2.49 -4.35
C ILE A 75 11.37 -3.09 -4.38
N ARG A 76 11.49 -4.37 -4.02
CA ARG A 76 12.81 -5.06 -4.00
C ARG A 76 13.45 -5.11 -5.38
N GLU A 77 12.69 -5.50 -6.40
CA GLU A 77 13.21 -5.59 -7.78
C GLU A 77 13.62 -4.22 -8.32
N ARG A 78 12.79 -3.20 -8.13
CA ARG A 78 13.09 -1.84 -8.59
C ARG A 78 14.28 -1.24 -7.84
N ARG A 79 14.40 -1.50 -6.53
CA ARG A 79 15.56 -1.05 -5.72
C ARG A 79 16.86 -1.67 -6.24
N LYS A 80 16.88 -2.97 -6.54
CA LYS A 80 18.05 -3.65 -7.13
C LYS A 80 18.43 -3.06 -8.48
N ALA A 81 17.44 -2.66 -9.28
CA ALA A 81 17.65 -2.08 -10.60
C ALA A 81 17.96 -0.57 -10.56
N GLY A 82 17.98 0.07 -9.39
CA GLY A 82 18.18 1.52 -9.26
C GLY A 82 17.04 2.35 -9.88
N LEU A 83 15.84 1.79 -9.97
CA LEU A 83 14.66 2.42 -10.55
C LEU A 83 13.83 3.15 -9.49
N ARG A 84 12.97 4.08 -9.92
CA ARG A 84 12.02 4.78 -9.06
C ARG A 84 11.16 3.78 -8.30
N LEU A 85 11.04 3.97 -6.98
CA LEU A 85 10.21 3.14 -6.12
C LEU A 85 8.77 3.66 -6.07
N PRO A 86 7.78 2.77 -5.95
CA PRO A 86 6.40 3.18 -5.69
C PRO A 86 6.23 3.68 -4.26
N GLN A 87 5.23 4.51 -4.04
CA GLN A 87 4.71 4.92 -2.74
C GLN A 87 3.52 4.02 -2.39
N ILE A 88 3.50 3.46 -1.18
CA ILE A 88 2.42 2.56 -0.75
C ILE A 88 1.69 3.17 0.43
N HIS A 89 0.42 3.49 0.22
CA HIS A 89 -0.51 3.91 1.25
C HIS A 89 -1.19 2.67 1.82
N THR A 90 -0.67 2.15 2.93
CA THR A 90 -1.32 1.02 3.61
C THR A 90 -2.30 1.50 4.68
N LYS A 91 -2.98 0.58 5.33
CA LYS A 91 -3.94 0.88 6.39
C LYS A 91 -3.63 0.05 7.62
N PHE A 92 -3.88 0.62 8.77
CA PHE A 92 -4.02 -0.09 10.02
C PHE A 92 -5.51 -0.41 10.20
N VAL A 93 -5.85 -1.69 10.06
CA VAL A 93 -7.24 -2.19 10.17
C VAL A 93 -7.28 -3.24 11.27
N PRO A 94 -7.66 -2.88 12.51
CA PRO A 94 -7.78 -3.87 13.57
C PRO A 94 -8.89 -4.88 13.26
N ASP A 95 -8.71 -6.13 13.70
CA ASP A 95 -9.72 -7.15 13.55
C ASP A 95 -11.00 -6.75 14.28
N LEU A 96 -12.16 -7.04 13.70
CA LEU A 96 -13.46 -6.63 14.23
C LEU A 96 -13.65 -7.11 15.68
N ASN A 97 -13.20 -8.34 15.98
CA ASN A 97 -13.32 -8.93 17.31
C ASN A 97 -12.32 -8.36 18.34
N ASP A 98 -11.30 -7.64 17.87
CA ASP A 98 -10.24 -7.09 18.71
C ASP A 98 -10.40 -5.58 18.97
N LEU A 99 -11.44 -4.93 18.42
CA LEU A 99 -11.61 -3.48 18.53
C LEU A 99 -11.54 -2.97 19.98
N ALA A 100 -12.17 -3.66 20.92
CA ALA A 100 -12.15 -3.28 22.33
C ALA A 100 -10.79 -3.51 23.02
N ASN A 101 -9.85 -4.21 22.38
CA ASN A 101 -8.59 -4.65 22.96
C ASN A 101 -7.37 -4.09 22.19
N VAL A 102 -7.56 -3.08 21.35
CA VAL A 102 -6.46 -2.43 20.64
C VAL A 102 -5.55 -1.73 21.63
N THR A 103 -4.29 -2.16 21.68
CA THR A 103 -3.25 -1.61 22.56
C THR A 103 -2.10 -1.05 21.72
N PRO A 104 -1.19 -0.24 22.29
CA PRO A 104 0.03 0.17 21.58
C PRO A 104 0.82 -1.00 21.00
N ALA A 105 0.95 -2.10 21.73
CA ALA A 105 1.64 -3.31 21.26
C ALA A 105 0.90 -3.97 20.08
N TYR A 106 -0.43 -3.97 20.09
CA TYR A 106 -1.24 -4.45 18.95
C TYR A 106 -0.96 -3.61 17.69
N ILE A 107 -0.97 -2.30 17.82
CA ILE A 107 -0.65 -1.37 16.71
C ILE A 107 0.76 -1.61 16.21
N GLU A 108 1.75 -1.67 17.10
CA GLU A 108 3.15 -1.91 16.73
C GLU A 108 3.33 -3.22 15.97
N ASN A 109 2.65 -4.28 16.38
CA ASN A 109 2.72 -5.58 15.71
C ASN A 109 2.19 -5.50 14.26
N ILE A 110 1.06 -4.81 14.03
CA ILE A 110 0.50 -4.66 12.69
C ILE A 110 1.41 -3.80 11.82
N ILE A 111 1.88 -2.65 12.33
CA ILE A 111 2.78 -1.77 11.57
C ILE A 111 4.10 -2.49 11.24
N THR A 112 4.69 -3.18 12.19
CA THR A 112 5.92 -3.98 11.98
C THR A 112 5.71 -5.07 10.92
N ARG A 113 4.54 -5.70 10.92
CA ARG A 113 4.16 -6.69 9.90
C ARG A 113 4.11 -6.06 8.51
N SER A 114 3.48 -4.89 8.37
CA SER A 114 3.40 -4.16 7.09
C SER A 114 4.79 -3.72 6.60
N LEU A 115 5.64 -3.19 7.47
CA LEU A 115 7.04 -2.85 7.14
C LEU A 115 7.81 -4.05 6.59
N ARG A 116 7.66 -5.21 7.23
CA ARG A 116 8.34 -6.45 6.82
C ARG A 116 7.82 -6.97 5.47
N ARG A 117 6.51 -6.98 5.25
CA ARG A 117 5.90 -7.43 3.99
C ARG A 117 6.30 -6.53 2.82
N LEU A 118 6.28 -5.24 3.02
CA LEU A 118 6.71 -4.26 2.03
C LEU A 118 8.23 -4.22 1.85
N GLY A 119 9.01 -4.69 2.83
CA GLY A 119 10.47 -4.66 2.80
C GLY A 119 11.04 -3.24 2.88
N VAL A 120 10.44 -2.40 3.71
CA VAL A 120 10.80 -0.98 3.90
C VAL A 120 11.02 -0.67 5.38
N GLU A 121 11.80 0.37 5.66
CA GLU A 121 12.06 0.85 7.02
C GLU A 121 11.02 1.90 7.49
N ARG A 122 10.30 2.50 6.55
CA ARG A 122 9.27 3.50 6.79
C ARG A 122 8.10 3.29 5.84
N LEU A 123 6.88 3.42 6.35
CA LEU A 123 5.66 3.45 5.55
C LEU A 123 5.45 4.87 4.99
N ASP A 124 5.03 4.98 3.74
CA ASP A 124 4.79 6.26 3.08
C ASP A 124 3.56 6.96 3.67
N ALA A 125 2.47 6.22 3.84
CA ALA A 125 1.27 6.67 4.53
C ALA A 125 0.55 5.49 5.17
N VAL A 126 -0.07 5.73 6.32
CA VAL A 126 -0.92 4.77 7.01
C VAL A 126 -2.27 5.41 7.28
N GLN A 127 -3.32 4.77 6.77
CA GLN A 127 -4.69 5.18 7.06
C GLN A 127 -5.21 4.32 8.22
N PHE A 128 -5.82 4.99 9.20
CA PHE A 128 -6.49 4.31 10.26
C PHE A 128 -7.92 3.97 9.85
N HIS A 129 -8.30 2.68 9.93
CA HIS A 129 -9.64 2.20 9.61
C HIS A 129 -10.27 1.56 10.85
N TRP A 130 -11.48 2.02 11.20
CA TRP A 130 -12.25 1.50 12.34
C TRP A 130 -13.60 0.98 11.87
N TRP A 131 -13.95 -0.24 12.26
CA TRP A 131 -15.12 -0.94 11.75
C TRP A 131 -16.45 -0.50 12.39
N ASP A 132 -16.42 -0.24 13.69
CA ASP A 132 -17.63 -0.04 14.49
C ASP A 132 -17.45 1.15 15.44
N TYR A 133 -18.07 2.26 15.12
CA TYR A 133 -17.99 3.49 15.91
C TYR A 133 -18.71 3.42 17.26
N SER A 134 -19.50 2.36 17.53
CA SER A 134 -20.07 2.09 18.85
C SER A 134 -19.04 1.55 19.85
N VAL A 135 -17.93 0.99 19.35
CA VAL A 135 -16.81 0.51 20.17
C VAL A 135 -15.84 1.68 20.37
N PRO A 136 -15.63 2.16 21.63
CA PRO A 136 -14.70 3.25 21.90
C PRO A 136 -13.24 2.82 21.67
N GLY A 137 -12.35 3.77 21.41
CA GLY A 137 -10.92 3.55 21.25
C GLY A 137 -10.31 4.04 19.94
N MET A 138 -11.13 4.65 19.09
CA MET A 138 -10.64 5.24 17.83
C MET A 138 -10.03 6.63 17.99
N VAL A 139 -10.19 7.26 19.15
CA VAL A 139 -9.63 8.59 19.54
C VAL A 139 -9.05 8.52 20.94
#